data_3d00d1a13012ce7a33c654bad9c51e68
#
_entry.id   3d00d1a13012ce7a33c654bad9c51e68
#
_cell.length_a   1.000
_cell.length_b   1.000
_cell.length_c   1.000
_cell.angle_alpha   90.00
_cell.angle_beta   90.00
_cell.angle_gamma   90.00
#
_symmetry.space_group_name_H-M   'P 1'
#
loop_
_entity.id
_entity.type
_entity.pdbx_description
1 polymer ?
#
loop_
_entity_poly.entity_id
_entity_poly.type
_entity_poly.pdbx_seq_one_letter_code
_entity_poly.pdbx_strand_id
1 'polypeptide(L)'
;MTQITRLTALQLSEAIHNRSVSCVEVMNAFLERINTLNPDLNALVNLITQEACLAMAGESDRQLSSGNSAGWLHGIPIAIKDLFNAKGLATTLGSPMFPEAGAQQDDPHVARIRGAGALIIGKTNVPEAGLGGHTRNALFGLTRNGLDRNLSAGGSSGGAATAVSSHMLPLADGSDMMGSLRTPAAFQGIVGFRASAGAIPAATDADPQGLGLTSIGAMARNVSDVSALFTTLCDVPAAHRQSPRGSSGHLKGLRIGWLGNADGHWPMAKGVLAQCQRALENLQGLGAQIDLCTLPFSIADLWFCWLTLRQHSM
;
A
#
# COMPACT_ATOMS: atom_id res chain seq x y z
N MET A 1 9.46 -8.51 -21.59
CA MET A 1 8.43 -8.51 -20.51
C MET A 1 9.01 -8.23 -19.12
N THR A 2 10.11 -8.86 -18.69
CA THR A 2 10.73 -8.62 -17.36
C THR A 2 11.08 -7.13 -17.10
N GLN A 3 11.32 -6.33 -18.13
CA GLN A 3 11.64 -4.91 -17.99
C GLN A 3 10.42 -4.07 -17.61
N ILE A 4 9.23 -4.35 -18.14
CA ILE A 4 7.98 -3.62 -17.87
C ILE A 4 7.62 -3.70 -16.37
N THR A 5 7.66 -4.87 -15.76
CA THR A 5 7.29 -5.04 -14.34
C THR A 5 8.27 -4.37 -13.37
N ARG A 6 9.48 -3.99 -13.82
CA ARG A 6 10.47 -3.27 -13.02
C ARG A 6 10.29 -1.75 -13.04
N LEU A 7 9.56 -1.22 -14.01
CA LEU A 7 9.25 0.20 -14.05
C LEU A 7 8.49 0.63 -12.80
N THR A 8 8.67 1.88 -12.40
CA THR A 8 7.85 2.50 -11.36
C THR A 8 6.44 2.75 -11.89
N ALA A 9 5.46 2.99 -11.02
CA ALA A 9 4.10 3.29 -11.49
C ALA A 9 4.05 4.57 -12.32
N LEU A 10 4.83 5.58 -11.95
CA LEU A 10 4.95 6.82 -12.72
C LEU A 10 5.62 6.59 -14.08
N GLN A 11 6.66 5.76 -14.16
CA GLN A 11 7.29 5.39 -15.44
C GLN A 11 6.34 4.58 -16.32
N LEU A 12 5.54 3.66 -15.75
CA LEU A 12 4.49 2.96 -16.49
C LEU A 12 3.44 3.93 -17.03
N SER A 13 3.00 4.86 -16.20
CA SER A 13 2.07 5.91 -16.61
C SER A 13 2.60 6.70 -17.79
N GLU A 14 3.83 7.16 -17.72
CA GLU A 14 4.50 7.91 -18.80
C GLU A 14 4.61 7.04 -20.07
N ALA A 15 5.04 5.79 -19.94
CA ALA A 15 5.22 4.88 -21.06
C ALA A 15 3.89 4.55 -21.78
N ILE A 16 2.79 4.40 -21.03
CA ILE A 16 1.45 4.20 -21.60
C ILE A 16 0.98 5.47 -22.31
N HIS A 17 1.08 6.64 -21.67
CA HIS A 17 0.58 7.88 -22.24
C HIS A 17 1.36 8.33 -23.49
N ASN A 18 2.67 8.10 -23.54
CA ASN A 18 3.45 8.35 -24.74
C ASN A 18 3.40 7.20 -25.77
N ARG A 19 2.63 6.13 -25.48
CA ARG A 19 2.41 4.96 -26.33
C ARG A 19 3.67 4.17 -26.66
N SER A 20 4.68 4.22 -25.80
CA SER A 20 5.88 3.36 -25.92
C SER A 20 5.59 1.93 -25.47
N VAL A 21 4.55 1.72 -24.67
CA VAL A 21 3.93 0.44 -24.35
C VAL A 21 2.42 0.57 -24.37
N SER A 22 1.69 -0.47 -24.73
CA SER A 22 0.23 -0.54 -24.62
C SER A 22 -0.20 -1.03 -23.24
N CYS A 23 -1.44 -0.72 -22.84
CA CYS A 23 -2.06 -1.26 -21.63
C CYS A 23 -2.10 -2.80 -21.66
N VAL A 24 -2.33 -3.39 -22.85
CA VAL A 24 -2.33 -4.86 -23.05
C VAL A 24 -0.94 -5.44 -22.80
N GLU A 25 0.14 -4.82 -23.28
CA GLU A 25 1.51 -5.29 -23.03
C GLU A 25 1.86 -5.19 -21.55
N VAL A 26 1.46 -4.10 -20.88
CA VAL A 26 1.64 -3.94 -19.42
C VAL A 26 0.87 -5.02 -18.67
N MET A 27 -0.40 -5.23 -18.99
CA MET A 27 -1.22 -6.25 -18.33
C MET A 27 -0.63 -7.65 -18.52
N ASN A 28 -0.24 -8.02 -19.74
CA ASN A 28 0.39 -9.31 -20.01
C ASN A 28 1.66 -9.53 -19.19
N ALA A 29 2.53 -8.51 -19.10
CA ALA A 29 3.77 -8.61 -18.34
C ALA A 29 3.52 -8.87 -16.84
N PHE A 30 2.51 -8.19 -16.25
CA PHE A 30 2.14 -8.40 -14.86
C PHE A 30 1.43 -9.74 -14.64
N LEU A 31 0.53 -10.16 -15.52
CA LEU A 31 -0.14 -11.47 -15.43
C LEU A 31 0.87 -12.61 -15.52
N GLU A 32 1.84 -12.56 -16.44
CA GLU A 32 2.93 -13.55 -16.52
C GLU A 32 3.71 -13.63 -15.20
N ARG A 33 4.03 -12.47 -14.61
CA ARG A 33 4.72 -12.38 -13.33
C ARG A 33 3.89 -12.96 -12.19
N ILE A 34 2.59 -12.64 -12.15
CA ILE A 34 1.62 -13.15 -11.17
C ILE A 34 1.51 -14.67 -11.30
N ASN A 35 1.29 -15.19 -12.51
CA ASN A 35 1.15 -16.62 -12.75
C ASN A 35 2.41 -17.42 -12.33
N THR A 36 3.58 -16.80 -12.47
CA THR A 36 4.86 -17.43 -12.09
C THR A 36 5.08 -17.45 -10.58
N LEU A 37 4.75 -16.37 -9.87
CA LEU A 37 5.17 -16.19 -8.46
C LEU A 37 4.04 -16.37 -7.45
N ASN A 38 2.81 -16.02 -7.81
CA ASN A 38 1.71 -16.02 -6.86
C ASN A 38 1.32 -17.40 -6.33
N PRO A 39 1.45 -18.52 -7.09
CA PRO A 39 1.19 -19.86 -6.55
C PRO A 39 2.04 -20.20 -5.31
N ASP A 40 3.26 -19.67 -5.23
CA ASP A 40 4.16 -19.89 -4.10
C ASP A 40 4.05 -18.77 -3.04
N LEU A 41 3.91 -17.52 -3.48
CA LEU A 41 3.89 -16.36 -2.58
C LEU A 41 2.52 -16.11 -1.95
N ASN A 42 1.43 -16.50 -2.60
CA ASN A 42 0.05 -16.34 -2.15
C ASN A 42 -0.29 -14.92 -1.67
N ALA A 43 0.11 -13.95 -2.47
CA ALA A 43 -0.06 -12.53 -2.19
C ALA A 43 -1.38 -11.97 -2.73
N LEU A 44 -1.80 -12.45 -3.88
CA LEU A 44 -3.01 -12.04 -4.60
C LEU A 44 -4.06 -13.14 -4.54
N VAL A 45 -5.27 -12.74 -4.20
CA VAL A 45 -6.43 -13.62 -4.04
C VAL A 45 -7.63 -13.05 -4.81
N ASN A 46 -8.66 -13.85 -5.02
CA ASN A 46 -9.85 -13.42 -5.76
C ASN A 46 -9.53 -12.67 -7.06
N LEU A 47 -8.53 -13.19 -7.81
CA LEU A 47 -8.16 -12.64 -9.12
C LEU A 47 -9.29 -12.87 -10.11
N ILE A 48 -9.59 -11.85 -10.92
CA ILE A 48 -10.45 -12.02 -12.10
C ILE A 48 -9.71 -12.82 -13.19
N THR A 49 -10.43 -13.33 -14.17
CA THR A 49 -9.82 -14.14 -15.23
C THR A 49 -8.85 -13.33 -16.08
N GLN A 50 -7.88 -14.00 -16.66
CA GLN A 50 -6.91 -13.37 -17.57
C GLN A 50 -7.59 -12.69 -18.74
N GLU A 51 -8.65 -13.30 -19.30
CA GLU A 51 -9.44 -12.77 -20.40
C GLU A 51 -10.10 -11.44 -20.01
N ALA A 52 -10.67 -11.36 -18.79
CA ALA A 52 -11.26 -10.13 -18.28
C ALA A 52 -10.20 -9.03 -18.07
N CYS A 53 -9.03 -9.37 -17.54
CA CYS A 53 -7.91 -8.43 -17.40
C CYS A 53 -7.50 -7.86 -18.75
N LEU A 54 -7.33 -8.71 -19.76
CA LEU A 54 -6.91 -8.30 -21.12
C LEU A 54 -8.00 -7.51 -21.84
N ALA A 55 -9.28 -7.86 -21.63
CA ALA A 55 -10.39 -7.08 -22.18
C ALA A 55 -10.43 -5.65 -21.62
N MET A 56 -10.22 -5.47 -20.28
CA MET A 56 -10.12 -4.15 -19.68
C MET A 56 -8.91 -3.37 -20.21
N ALA A 57 -7.75 -4.01 -20.35
CA ALA A 57 -6.56 -3.36 -20.88
C ALA A 57 -6.74 -2.92 -22.34
N GLY A 58 -7.37 -3.77 -23.17
CA GLY A 58 -7.69 -3.44 -24.56
C GLY A 58 -8.71 -2.28 -24.68
N GLU A 59 -9.66 -2.17 -23.73
CA GLU A 59 -10.55 -1.02 -23.69
C GLU A 59 -9.78 0.26 -23.32
N SER A 60 -8.85 0.19 -22.37
CA SER A 60 -7.98 1.32 -22.03
C SER A 60 -7.14 1.76 -23.23
N ASP A 61 -6.59 0.84 -24.02
CA ASP A 61 -5.85 1.19 -25.25
C ASP A 61 -6.75 1.89 -26.29
N ARG A 62 -8.00 1.46 -26.45
CA ARG A 62 -8.97 2.12 -27.34
C ARG A 62 -9.30 3.53 -26.86
N GLN A 63 -9.54 3.72 -25.57
CA GLN A 63 -9.81 5.03 -24.97
C GLN A 63 -8.63 5.98 -25.18
N LEU A 64 -7.42 5.52 -24.90
CA LEU A 64 -6.21 6.34 -25.09
C LEU A 64 -5.99 6.70 -26.58
N SER A 65 -6.29 5.76 -27.48
CA SER A 65 -6.19 6.01 -28.94
C SER A 65 -7.15 7.07 -29.43
N SER A 66 -8.33 7.18 -28.80
CA SER A 66 -9.31 8.26 -29.08
C SER A 66 -9.05 9.55 -28.31
N GLY A 67 -7.91 9.69 -27.63
CA GLY A 67 -7.52 10.89 -26.89
C GLY A 67 -8.09 10.96 -25.46
N ASN A 68 -8.76 9.91 -24.98
CA ASN A 68 -9.37 9.86 -23.67
C ASN A 68 -8.46 9.10 -22.69
N SER A 69 -7.96 9.77 -21.66
CA SER A 69 -7.27 9.14 -20.54
C SER A 69 -8.10 9.35 -19.27
N ALA A 70 -8.28 8.28 -18.48
CA ALA A 70 -8.96 8.36 -17.19
C ALA A 70 -8.08 9.00 -16.09
N GLY A 71 -6.77 9.08 -16.30
CA GLY A 71 -5.84 9.66 -15.34
C GLY A 71 -4.48 8.95 -15.34
N TRP A 72 -3.63 9.26 -14.37
CA TRP A 72 -2.25 8.78 -14.34
C TRP A 72 -2.12 7.26 -14.11
N LEU A 73 -3.13 6.61 -13.55
CA LEU A 73 -3.18 5.15 -13.41
C LEU A 73 -3.79 4.44 -14.63
N HIS A 74 -4.07 5.15 -15.72
CA HIS A 74 -4.71 4.60 -16.90
C HIS A 74 -4.01 3.33 -17.41
N GLY A 75 -4.74 2.20 -17.40
CA GLY A 75 -4.23 0.91 -17.85
C GLY A 75 -3.28 0.18 -16.89
N ILE A 76 -2.99 0.74 -15.72
CA ILE A 76 -2.09 0.13 -14.73
C ILE A 76 -2.84 -0.87 -13.85
N PRO A 77 -2.38 -2.14 -13.74
CA PRO A 77 -3.01 -3.12 -12.87
C PRO A 77 -2.78 -2.84 -11.39
N ILE A 78 -3.83 -3.02 -10.58
CA ILE A 78 -3.80 -2.95 -9.12
C ILE A 78 -4.69 -4.04 -8.51
N ALA A 79 -4.40 -4.46 -7.29
CA ALA A 79 -5.30 -5.29 -6.48
C ALA A 79 -5.57 -4.58 -5.15
N ILE A 80 -6.80 -4.69 -4.65
CA ILE A 80 -7.28 -3.96 -3.47
C ILE A 80 -7.18 -4.85 -2.23
N LYS A 81 -6.75 -4.28 -1.11
CA LYS A 81 -6.67 -5.00 0.17
C LYS A 81 -8.02 -5.66 0.49
N ASP A 82 -8.00 -6.94 0.88
CA ASP A 82 -9.24 -7.73 1.10
C ASP A 82 -9.98 -7.37 2.41
N LEU A 83 -9.89 -6.12 2.80
CA LEU A 83 -10.73 -5.47 3.80
C LEU A 83 -11.65 -4.40 3.20
N PHE A 84 -11.48 -4.07 1.92
CA PHE A 84 -12.16 -2.97 1.26
C PHE A 84 -12.98 -3.46 0.08
N ASN A 85 -14.14 -2.85 -0.11
CA ASN A 85 -15.03 -3.16 -1.21
C ASN A 85 -14.47 -2.64 -2.54
N ALA A 86 -14.38 -3.54 -3.51
CA ALA A 86 -14.16 -3.23 -4.91
C ALA A 86 -15.32 -3.82 -5.72
N LYS A 87 -16.09 -2.98 -6.39
CA LYS A 87 -17.29 -3.39 -7.14
C LYS A 87 -17.00 -4.59 -8.06
N GLY A 88 -17.80 -5.63 -7.91
CA GLY A 88 -17.72 -6.87 -8.67
C GLY A 88 -16.78 -7.93 -8.07
N LEU A 89 -15.98 -7.60 -7.05
CA LEU A 89 -15.11 -8.54 -6.35
C LEU A 89 -15.63 -8.87 -4.95
N ALA A 90 -15.44 -10.11 -4.52
CA ALA A 90 -15.73 -10.48 -3.15
C ALA A 90 -14.78 -9.78 -2.17
N THR A 91 -15.32 -9.32 -1.03
CA THR A 91 -14.56 -8.84 0.12
C THR A 91 -14.76 -9.83 1.25
N THR A 92 -13.76 -10.69 1.46
CA THR A 92 -13.89 -11.83 2.38
C THR A 92 -13.33 -11.55 3.77
N LEU A 93 -12.60 -10.43 3.94
CA LEU A 93 -11.86 -10.13 5.17
C LEU A 93 -10.89 -11.26 5.58
N GLY A 94 -10.52 -12.15 4.65
CA GLY A 94 -9.71 -13.33 4.92
C GLY A 94 -10.44 -14.39 5.77
N SER A 95 -11.76 -14.37 5.85
CA SER A 95 -12.59 -15.27 6.68
C SER A 95 -13.60 -16.02 5.85
N PRO A 96 -13.79 -17.34 6.10
CA PRO A 96 -14.85 -18.12 5.46
C PRO A 96 -16.27 -17.73 5.93
N MET A 97 -16.39 -16.86 6.92
CA MET A 97 -17.68 -16.41 7.44
C MET A 97 -18.35 -15.34 6.55
N PHE A 98 -17.60 -14.69 5.67
CA PHE A 98 -18.12 -13.66 4.80
C PHE A 98 -18.46 -14.21 3.42
N PRO A 99 -19.54 -13.72 2.78
CA PRO A 99 -20.01 -14.24 1.51
C PRO A 99 -19.01 -13.95 0.39
N GLU A 100 -18.90 -14.90 -0.54
CA GLU A 100 -18.11 -14.73 -1.78
C GLU A 100 -18.80 -13.82 -2.80
N ALA A 101 -19.94 -13.23 -2.46
CA ALA A 101 -20.67 -12.33 -3.34
C ALA A 101 -19.86 -11.06 -3.61
N GLY A 102 -19.80 -10.65 -4.86
CA GLY A 102 -19.12 -9.42 -5.27
C GLY A 102 -19.76 -8.18 -4.66
N ALA A 103 -18.93 -7.25 -4.17
CA ALA A 103 -19.37 -5.97 -3.66
C ALA A 103 -20.18 -5.18 -4.71
N GLN A 104 -21.23 -4.50 -4.27
CA GLN A 104 -22.12 -3.74 -5.17
C GLN A 104 -21.54 -2.37 -5.54
N GLN A 105 -20.65 -1.85 -4.72
CA GLN A 105 -19.99 -0.55 -4.90
C GLN A 105 -18.53 -0.58 -4.43
N ASP A 106 -17.77 0.37 -4.91
CA ASP A 106 -16.41 0.60 -4.42
C ASP A 106 -16.45 1.39 -3.10
N ASP A 107 -15.51 1.10 -2.20
CA ASP A 107 -15.22 2.03 -1.10
C ASP A 107 -14.66 3.36 -1.65
N PRO A 108 -14.77 4.48 -0.91
CA PRO A 108 -14.44 5.81 -1.46
C PRO A 108 -13.04 5.92 -2.07
N HIS A 109 -12.00 5.36 -1.43
CA HIS A 109 -10.65 5.37 -1.96
C HIS A 109 -10.47 4.44 -3.16
N VAL A 110 -11.18 3.31 -3.20
CA VAL A 110 -11.17 2.36 -4.33
C VAL A 110 -11.82 3.01 -5.56
N ALA A 111 -12.92 3.75 -5.36
CA ALA A 111 -13.56 4.52 -6.43
C ALA A 111 -12.58 5.55 -7.04
N ARG A 112 -11.74 6.20 -6.21
CA ARG A 112 -10.71 7.14 -6.70
C ARG A 112 -9.61 6.44 -7.47
N ILE A 113 -9.15 5.28 -7.01
CA ILE A 113 -8.18 4.44 -7.72
C ILE A 113 -8.73 4.08 -9.11
N ARG A 114 -9.97 3.59 -9.17
CA ARG A 114 -10.64 3.26 -10.44
C ARG A 114 -10.83 4.50 -11.31
N GLY A 115 -11.28 5.61 -10.72
CA GLY A 115 -11.48 6.89 -11.42
C GLY A 115 -10.18 7.49 -11.97
N ALA A 116 -9.02 7.15 -11.39
CA ALA A 116 -7.71 7.50 -11.92
C ALA A 116 -7.25 6.58 -13.08
N GLY A 117 -8.06 5.59 -13.45
CA GLY A 117 -7.85 4.71 -14.60
C GLY A 117 -7.17 3.37 -14.28
N ALA A 118 -6.97 3.03 -13.01
CA ALA A 118 -6.39 1.74 -12.63
C ALA A 118 -7.31 0.57 -12.98
N LEU A 119 -6.71 -0.53 -13.39
CA LEU A 119 -7.39 -1.79 -13.68
C LEU A 119 -7.34 -2.68 -12.44
N ILE A 120 -8.46 -2.80 -11.73
CA ILE A 120 -8.55 -3.62 -10.51
C ILE A 120 -8.68 -5.08 -10.91
N ILE A 121 -7.64 -5.88 -10.66
CA ILE A 121 -7.53 -7.27 -11.13
C ILE A 121 -7.81 -8.32 -10.06
N GLY A 122 -8.02 -7.92 -8.80
CA GLY A 122 -8.25 -8.84 -7.69
C GLY A 122 -8.06 -8.19 -6.34
N LYS A 123 -7.78 -9.01 -5.34
CA LYS A 123 -7.59 -8.59 -3.95
C LYS A 123 -6.18 -8.96 -3.46
N THR A 124 -5.68 -8.26 -2.44
CA THR A 124 -4.44 -8.64 -1.75
C THR A 124 -4.76 -9.33 -0.43
N ASN A 125 -4.07 -10.44 -0.15
CA ASN A 125 -4.31 -11.28 1.02
C ASN A 125 -4.05 -10.56 2.35
N VAL A 126 -4.83 -10.89 3.37
CA VAL A 126 -4.81 -10.31 4.72
C VAL A 126 -4.91 -11.40 5.78
N PRO A 127 -4.51 -11.18 7.05
CA PRO A 127 -4.99 -12.02 8.14
C PRO A 127 -6.49 -11.80 8.34
N GLU A 128 -7.19 -12.78 8.92
CA GLU A 128 -8.63 -12.71 9.17
C GLU A 128 -9.03 -11.39 9.86
N ALA A 129 -10.02 -10.69 9.31
CA ALA A 129 -10.50 -9.36 9.72
C ALA A 129 -9.38 -8.29 9.82
N GLY A 130 -8.22 -8.50 9.19
CA GLY A 130 -7.07 -7.61 9.33
C GLY A 130 -6.37 -7.69 10.69
N LEU A 131 -6.74 -8.64 11.55
CA LEU A 131 -6.25 -8.78 12.92
C LEU A 131 -5.03 -9.72 12.97
N GLY A 132 -3.84 -9.15 12.77
CA GLY A 132 -2.59 -9.91 12.88
C GLY A 132 -1.39 -9.21 12.26
N GLY A 133 -0.22 -9.44 12.85
CA GLY A 133 1.08 -8.98 12.34
C GLY A 133 1.69 -9.87 11.25
N HIS A 134 0.99 -10.98 10.90
CA HIS A 134 1.40 -11.94 9.87
C HIS A 134 0.21 -12.26 8.99
N THR A 135 0.42 -12.24 7.67
CA THR A 135 -0.66 -12.45 6.70
C THR A 135 -0.89 -13.94 6.47
N ARG A 136 -1.85 -14.46 7.23
CA ARG A 136 -2.33 -15.84 7.17
C ARG A 136 -3.80 -15.88 7.56
N ASN A 137 -4.59 -16.68 6.85
CA ASN A 137 -5.99 -16.95 7.19
C ASN A 137 -6.39 -18.38 6.80
N ALA A 138 -7.59 -18.81 7.23
CA ALA A 138 -8.09 -20.13 6.94
C ALA A 138 -8.61 -20.30 5.50
N LEU A 139 -9.01 -19.20 4.86
CA LEU A 139 -9.61 -19.22 3.52
C LEU A 139 -8.55 -19.37 2.42
N PHE A 140 -7.49 -18.56 2.48
CA PHE A 140 -6.45 -18.50 1.42
C PHE A 140 -5.10 -19.05 1.87
N GLY A 141 -4.87 -19.20 3.17
CA GLY A 141 -3.58 -19.67 3.69
C GLY A 141 -2.57 -18.54 3.95
N LEU A 142 -1.28 -18.92 3.95
CA LEU A 142 -0.15 -18.06 4.29
C LEU A 142 0.36 -17.29 3.08
N THR A 143 0.55 -15.98 3.23
CA THR A 143 1.37 -15.17 2.31
C THR A 143 2.83 -15.23 2.74
N ARG A 144 3.73 -15.54 1.80
CA ARG A 144 5.18 -15.58 2.02
C ARG A 144 5.83 -14.24 1.69
N ASN A 145 6.97 -13.98 2.29
CA ASN A 145 7.77 -12.79 1.99
C ASN A 145 8.36 -12.88 0.57
N GLY A 146 8.26 -11.81 -0.19
CA GLY A 146 8.71 -11.75 -1.59
C GLY A 146 10.23 -11.77 -1.77
N LEU A 147 10.99 -11.41 -0.73
CA LEU A 147 12.45 -11.36 -0.74
C LEU A 147 13.06 -12.67 -0.23
N ASP A 148 12.50 -13.24 0.85
CA ASP A 148 12.90 -14.51 1.43
C ASP A 148 11.66 -15.28 1.91
N ARG A 149 11.39 -16.42 1.29
CA ARG A 149 10.21 -17.25 1.55
C ARG A 149 10.14 -17.88 2.93
N ASN A 150 11.26 -17.87 3.66
CA ASN A 150 11.35 -18.37 5.04
C ASN A 150 10.95 -17.31 6.07
N LEU A 151 10.83 -16.05 5.63
CA LEU A 151 10.47 -14.93 6.48
C LEU A 151 8.97 -14.60 6.36
N SER A 152 8.44 -13.94 7.38
CA SER A 152 7.07 -13.42 7.37
C SER A 152 6.91 -12.32 6.32
N ALA A 153 5.77 -12.29 5.66
CA ALA A 153 5.36 -11.16 4.81
C ALA A 153 5.05 -9.90 5.63
N GLY A 154 4.91 -10.04 6.94
CA GLY A 154 4.29 -9.01 7.78
C GLY A 154 2.77 -8.99 7.62
N GLY A 155 2.12 -8.02 8.27
CA GLY A 155 0.66 -7.87 8.22
C GLY A 155 0.20 -6.55 8.85
N SER A 156 -1.07 -6.22 8.61
CA SER A 156 -2.09 -6.99 7.91
C SER A 156 -2.09 -6.77 6.38
N SER A 157 -1.34 -5.82 5.81
CA SER A 157 -1.22 -5.61 4.36
C SER A 157 -0.06 -6.42 3.76
N GLY A 158 0.14 -7.68 4.20
CA GLY A 158 1.26 -8.51 3.75
C GLY A 158 1.12 -8.96 2.29
N GLY A 159 -0.09 -9.26 1.83
CA GLY A 159 -0.35 -9.55 0.42
C GLY A 159 0.04 -8.38 -0.49
N ALA A 160 -0.35 -7.16 -0.12
CA ALA A 160 0.03 -5.94 -0.84
C ALA A 160 1.55 -5.75 -0.88
N ALA A 161 2.23 -5.87 0.28
CA ALA A 161 3.68 -5.72 0.36
C ALA A 161 4.41 -6.77 -0.49
N THR A 162 3.97 -8.04 -0.42
CA THR A 162 4.56 -9.12 -1.22
C THR A 162 4.35 -8.91 -2.71
N ALA A 163 3.14 -8.48 -3.13
CA ALA A 163 2.86 -8.21 -4.54
C ALA A 163 3.75 -7.09 -5.10
N VAL A 164 3.99 -6.03 -4.31
CA VAL A 164 4.83 -4.91 -4.72
C VAL A 164 6.31 -5.26 -4.70
N SER A 165 6.82 -5.91 -3.65
CA SER A 165 8.24 -6.27 -3.52
C SER A 165 8.68 -7.28 -4.57
N SER A 166 7.79 -8.22 -4.93
CA SER A 166 8.05 -9.24 -5.96
C SER A 166 7.75 -8.76 -7.39
N HIS A 167 7.38 -7.50 -7.59
CA HIS A 167 7.02 -6.91 -8.89
C HIS A 167 5.79 -7.56 -9.56
N MET A 168 4.89 -8.16 -8.79
CA MET A 168 3.57 -8.61 -9.28
C MET A 168 2.57 -7.44 -9.42
N LEU A 169 2.82 -6.34 -8.72
CA LEU A 169 2.11 -5.07 -8.87
C LEU A 169 3.11 -3.90 -8.77
N PRO A 170 2.85 -2.76 -9.43
CA PRO A 170 3.71 -1.59 -9.31
C PRO A 170 3.51 -0.84 -7.98
N LEU A 171 2.29 -0.86 -7.45
CA LEU A 171 1.85 -0.21 -6.22
C LEU A 171 0.61 -0.93 -5.65
N ALA A 172 0.24 -0.63 -4.42
CA ALA A 172 -0.95 -1.18 -3.76
C ALA A 172 -1.49 -0.22 -2.69
N ASP A 173 -2.78 -0.39 -2.37
CA ASP A 173 -3.40 0.20 -1.19
C ASP A 173 -3.14 -0.66 0.06
N GLY A 174 -3.54 -0.14 1.20
CA GLY A 174 -3.54 -0.87 2.46
C GLY A 174 -4.15 -0.05 3.60
N SER A 175 -4.16 -0.62 4.80
CA SER A 175 -4.58 0.07 6.01
C SER A 175 -3.64 -0.20 7.16
N ASP A 176 -3.63 0.71 8.15
CA ASP A 176 -2.72 0.66 9.28
C ASP A 176 -3.41 1.16 10.56
N MET A 177 -3.69 0.24 11.49
CA MET A 177 -4.11 0.58 12.85
C MET A 177 -2.92 0.47 13.82
N MET A 178 -2.10 -0.59 13.67
CA MET A 178 -0.98 -0.92 14.56
C MET A 178 0.32 -1.20 13.77
N GLY A 179 0.52 -0.61 12.62
CA GLY A 179 1.69 -0.87 11.78
C GLY A 179 1.37 -1.66 10.50
N SER A 180 0.10 -1.88 10.17
CA SER A 180 -0.28 -2.79 9.08
C SER A 180 0.05 -2.32 7.65
N LEU A 181 0.54 -1.10 7.45
CA LEU A 181 1.24 -0.63 6.24
C LEU A 181 2.76 -0.68 6.44
N ARG A 182 3.22 -0.10 7.56
CA ARG A 182 4.64 0.13 7.88
C ARG A 182 5.40 -1.17 8.14
N THR A 183 4.82 -2.09 8.93
CA THR A 183 5.45 -3.38 9.26
C THR A 183 5.69 -4.25 8.03
N PRO A 184 4.68 -4.58 7.19
CA PRO A 184 4.94 -5.38 6.00
C PRO A 184 5.84 -4.67 4.99
N ALA A 185 5.79 -3.33 4.88
CA ALA A 185 6.71 -2.58 4.04
C ALA A 185 8.17 -2.72 4.51
N ALA A 186 8.42 -2.58 5.82
CA ALA A 186 9.75 -2.76 6.41
C ALA A 186 10.28 -4.18 6.21
N PHE A 187 9.43 -5.20 6.36
CA PHE A 187 9.80 -6.61 6.18
C PHE A 187 10.17 -6.96 4.74
N GLN A 188 9.67 -6.18 3.77
CA GLN A 188 9.80 -6.46 2.35
C GLN A 188 10.58 -5.39 1.56
N GLY A 189 11.24 -4.44 2.26
CA GLY A 189 12.12 -3.46 1.65
C GLY A 189 11.41 -2.50 0.68
N ILE A 190 10.15 -2.17 0.96
CA ILE A 190 9.36 -1.20 0.20
C ILE A 190 8.93 -0.02 1.07
N VAL A 191 8.29 0.97 0.48
CA VAL A 191 7.73 2.13 1.20
C VAL A 191 6.26 1.87 1.53
N GLY A 192 5.92 1.97 2.82
CA GLY A 192 4.54 1.95 3.31
C GLY A 192 4.25 3.25 4.05
N PHE A 193 3.23 3.98 3.60
CA PHE A 193 2.86 5.27 4.13
C PHE A 193 1.51 5.23 4.84
N ARG A 194 1.54 5.47 6.16
CA ARG A 194 0.34 5.68 6.96
C ARG A 194 -0.01 7.16 6.99
N ALA A 195 -1.12 7.52 6.37
CA ALA A 195 -1.63 8.89 6.39
C ALA A 195 -2.06 9.32 7.79
N SER A 196 -2.19 10.63 8.01
CA SER A 196 -2.87 11.17 9.18
C SER A 196 -4.35 10.74 9.20
N ALA A 197 -4.93 10.62 10.37
CA ALA A 197 -6.34 10.31 10.52
C ALA A 197 -7.19 11.30 9.71
N GLY A 198 -8.17 10.79 8.96
CA GLY A 198 -9.07 11.60 8.13
C GLY A 198 -8.48 12.16 6.84
N ALA A 199 -7.17 12.01 6.56
CA ALA A 199 -6.58 12.49 5.31
C ALA A 199 -7.10 11.73 4.07
N ILE A 200 -7.42 10.46 4.24
CA ILE A 200 -8.08 9.64 3.22
C ILE A 200 -9.46 9.28 3.77
N PRO A 201 -10.55 9.72 3.10
CA PRO A 201 -11.90 9.35 3.51
C PRO A 201 -12.10 7.84 3.44
N ALA A 202 -12.55 7.25 4.54
CA ALA A 202 -12.98 5.86 4.65
C ALA A 202 -14.50 5.78 4.50
N ALA A 203 -15.04 4.56 4.33
CA ALA A 203 -16.46 4.33 4.48
C ALA A 203 -16.89 4.70 5.93
N THR A 204 -18.08 5.26 6.08
CA THR A 204 -18.59 5.78 7.37
C THR A 204 -18.70 4.72 8.45
N ASP A 205 -18.86 3.46 8.06
CA ASP A 205 -18.94 2.28 8.93
C ASP A 205 -17.56 1.68 9.30
N ALA A 206 -16.48 2.13 8.65
CA ALA A 206 -15.13 1.65 8.95
C ALA A 206 -14.55 2.18 10.28
N ASP A 207 -15.06 3.30 10.78
CA ASP A 207 -14.69 3.90 12.08
C ASP A 207 -15.92 4.62 12.67
N PRO A 208 -16.95 3.86 13.10
CA PRO A 208 -18.23 4.43 13.52
C PRO A 208 -18.13 5.36 14.77
N GLN A 209 -17.06 5.21 15.57
CA GLN A 209 -16.80 6.05 16.72
C GLN A 209 -15.92 7.27 16.40
N GLY A 210 -15.40 7.38 15.18
CA GLY A 210 -14.52 8.47 14.78
C GLY A 210 -13.19 8.55 15.54
N LEU A 211 -12.69 7.41 16.03
CA LEU A 211 -11.48 7.35 16.85
C LEU A 211 -10.18 7.57 16.05
N GLY A 212 -10.25 7.45 14.72
CA GLY A 212 -9.11 7.65 13.85
C GLY A 212 -7.94 6.68 14.06
N LEU A 213 -8.19 5.52 14.67
CA LEU A 213 -7.15 4.53 14.95
C LEU A 213 -6.65 3.87 13.67
N THR A 214 -7.54 3.61 12.72
CA THR A 214 -7.20 3.03 11.41
C THR A 214 -7.02 4.14 10.38
N SER A 215 -5.98 4.02 9.57
CA SER A 215 -5.73 4.91 8.43
C SER A 215 -5.50 4.08 7.18
N ILE A 216 -6.11 4.50 6.06
CA ILE A 216 -5.81 3.98 4.74
C ILE A 216 -4.49 4.60 4.27
N GLY A 217 -3.75 3.90 3.40
CA GLY A 217 -2.51 4.43 2.86
C GLY A 217 -2.02 3.72 1.62
N ALA A 218 -0.85 4.11 1.18
CA ALA A 218 -0.22 3.68 -0.06
C ALA A 218 1.05 2.89 0.19
N MET A 219 1.31 1.92 -0.68
CA MET A 219 2.52 1.09 -0.70
C MET A 219 3.11 1.05 -2.12
N ALA A 220 4.42 1.27 -2.23
CA ALA A 220 5.14 1.14 -3.51
C ALA A 220 6.64 0.91 -3.25
N ARG A 221 7.40 0.65 -4.31
CA ARG A 221 8.86 0.46 -4.21
C ARG A 221 9.64 1.76 -3.99
N ASN A 222 9.01 2.92 -4.19
CA ASN A 222 9.65 4.24 -4.05
C ASN A 222 8.67 5.28 -3.51
N VAL A 223 9.21 6.40 -3.00
CA VAL A 223 8.43 7.48 -2.38
C VAL A 223 7.59 8.23 -3.39
N SER A 224 8.05 8.38 -4.63
CA SER A 224 7.33 9.13 -5.68
C SER A 224 6.01 8.45 -6.03
N ASP A 225 6.02 7.12 -6.23
CA ASP A 225 4.81 6.35 -6.49
C ASP A 225 3.86 6.35 -5.29
N VAL A 226 4.40 6.23 -4.05
CA VAL A 226 3.59 6.35 -2.82
C VAL A 226 2.92 7.72 -2.74
N SER A 227 3.64 8.78 -3.03
CA SER A 227 3.11 10.15 -3.00
C SER A 227 2.02 10.37 -4.05
N ALA A 228 2.21 9.85 -5.26
CA ALA A 228 1.22 9.93 -6.34
C ALA A 228 -0.06 9.15 -5.98
N LEU A 229 0.09 7.92 -5.46
CA LEU A 229 -1.06 7.13 -5.02
C LEU A 229 -1.76 7.80 -3.82
N PHE A 230 -1.02 8.24 -2.80
CA PHE A 230 -1.59 8.96 -1.66
C PHE A 230 -2.42 10.17 -2.08
N THR A 231 -1.90 10.98 -3.01
CA THR A 231 -2.63 12.13 -3.57
C THR A 231 -3.94 11.70 -4.26
N THR A 232 -3.93 10.53 -4.91
CA THR A 232 -5.14 9.95 -5.54
C THR A 232 -6.15 9.48 -4.49
N LEU A 233 -5.68 8.88 -3.41
CA LEU A 233 -6.53 8.39 -2.32
C LEU A 233 -7.19 9.52 -1.52
N CYS A 234 -6.52 10.69 -1.41
CA CYS A 234 -7.06 11.86 -0.72
C CYS A 234 -8.17 12.53 -1.54
N ASP A 235 -9.12 13.15 -0.82
CA ASP A 235 -10.15 13.99 -1.43
C ASP A 235 -9.65 15.42 -1.65
N VAL A 236 -8.48 15.54 -2.29
CA VAL A 236 -7.87 16.84 -2.57
C VAL A 236 -8.16 17.22 -4.02
N PRO A 237 -8.83 18.35 -4.27
CA PRO A 237 -9.05 18.85 -5.61
C PRO A 237 -7.73 18.97 -6.40
N ALA A 238 -7.76 18.64 -7.69
CA ALA A 238 -6.57 18.64 -8.55
C ALA A 238 -5.77 19.95 -8.48
N ALA A 239 -6.46 21.09 -8.33
CA ALA A 239 -5.85 22.43 -8.19
C ALA A 239 -5.00 22.58 -6.90
N HIS A 240 -5.23 21.77 -5.88
CA HIS A 240 -4.49 21.80 -4.60
C HIS A 240 -3.49 20.62 -4.48
N ARG A 241 -3.40 19.78 -5.52
CA ARG A 241 -2.42 18.70 -5.58
C ARG A 241 -1.04 19.31 -5.85
N GLN A 242 -0.36 19.69 -4.78
CA GLN A 242 1.05 20.07 -4.91
C GLN A 242 1.82 18.80 -5.32
N SER A 243 2.44 18.81 -6.50
CA SER A 243 3.53 17.87 -6.78
C SER A 243 4.46 17.86 -5.58
N PRO A 244 4.98 16.71 -5.16
CA PRO A 244 6.07 16.69 -4.19
C PRO A 244 7.10 17.67 -4.74
N ARG A 245 7.24 18.81 -4.06
CA ARG A 245 8.31 19.75 -4.42
C ARG A 245 9.56 18.93 -4.34
N GLY A 246 10.22 18.71 -5.47
CA GLY A 246 11.52 18.11 -5.48
C GLY A 246 12.32 18.89 -4.45
N SER A 247 12.59 18.26 -3.33
CA SER A 247 13.43 18.89 -2.32
C SER A 247 14.71 19.26 -3.04
N SER A 248 15.13 20.51 -2.90
CA SER A 248 16.36 21.05 -3.49
C SER A 248 17.63 20.34 -2.95
N GLY A 249 17.52 19.09 -2.50
CA GLY A 249 18.60 18.29 -1.94
C GLY A 249 19.15 18.82 -0.59
N HIS A 250 18.64 19.96 -0.12
CA HIS A 250 19.06 20.57 1.15
C HIS A 250 17.92 20.53 2.17
N LEU A 251 18.20 19.93 3.33
CA LEU A 251 17.27 19.85 4.46
C LEU A 251 17.59 20.93 5.52
N LYS A 252 18.28 21.99 5.11
CA LYS A 252 18.69 23.08 6.01
C LYS A 252 17.48 23.70 6.70
N GLY A 253 17.51 23.73 8.03
CA GLY A 253 16.41 24.25 8.85
C GLY A 253 15.34 23.23 9.24
N LEU A 254 15.39 22.00 8.71
CA LEU A 254 14.53 20.92 9.17
C LEU A 254 15.07 20.35 10.49
N ARG A 255 14.21 20.30 11.50
CA ARG A 255 14.50 19.64 12.78
C ARG A 255 13.79 18.28 12.85
N ILE A 256 14.52 17.23 13.22
CA ILE A 256 14.04 15.86 13.32
C ILE A 256 14.25 15.37 14.73
N GLY A 257 13.17 15.07 15.45
CA GLY A 257 13.21 14.42 16.76
C GLY A 257 13.48 12.92 16.61
N TRP A 258 14.48 12.40 17.33
CA TRP A 258 14.83 10.99 17.34
C TRP A 258 14.59 10.36 18.69
N LEU A 259 13.65 9.40 18.77
CA LEU A 259 13.31 8.69 20.01
C LEU A 259 14.16 7.43 20.25
N GLY A 260 14.93 6.99 19.26
CA GLY A 260 15.70 5.76 19.36
C GLY A 260 14.82 4.54 19.66
N ASN A 261 15.14 3.86 20.77
CA ASN A 261 14.35 2.76 21.28
C ASN A 261 13.51 3.16 22.52
N ALA A 262 13.20 4.46 22.64
CA ALA A 262 12.47 5.04 23.77
C ALA A 262 13.09 4.65 25.13
N ASP A 263 14.36 4.97 25.31
CA ASP A 263 15.16 4.69 26.55
C ASP A 263 15.14 3.21 26.97
N GLY A 264 15.15 2.30 25.99
CA GLY A 264 15.15 0.85 26.21
C GLY A 264 13.76 0.22 26.36
N HIS A 265 12.68 1.00 26.33
CA HIS A 265 11.31 0.46 26.42
C HIS A 265 10.90 -0.35 25.19
N TRP A 266 11.50 -0.10 24.03
CA TRP A 266 11.21 -0.83 22.79
C TRP A 266 12.34 -1.78 22.46
N PRO A 267 12.14 -3.11 22.61
CA PRO A 267 13.15 -4.07 22.20
C PRO A 267 13.36 -4.01 20.69
N MET A 268 14.59 -3.86 20.26
CA MET A 268 14.98 -3.76 18.85
C MET A 268 15.81 -4.97 18.43
N ALA A 269 15.54 -5.52 17.26
CA ALA A 269 16.40 -6.53 16.68
C ALA A 269 17.80 -5.97 16.39
N LYS A 270 18.81 -6.85 16.45
CA LYS A 270 20.20 -6.48 16.19
C LYS A 270 20.34 -5.78 14.84
N GLY A 271 20.99 -4.63 14.82
CA GLY A 271 21.30 -3.86 13.62
C GLY A 271 20.24 -2.83 13.21
N VAL A 272 19.00 -2.89 13.73
CA VAL A 272 17.93 -1.93 13.35
C VAL A 272 18.32 -0.50 13.73
N LEU A 273 18.73 -0.26 14.99
CA LEU A 273 19.13 1.09 15.42
C LEU A 273 20.34 1.60 14.65
N ALA A 274 21.33 0.75 14.37
CA ALA A 274 22.50 1.13 13.59
C ALA A 274 22.13 1.53 12.15
N GLN A 275 21.15 0.86 11.53
CA GLN A 275 20.65 1.24 10.21
C GLN A 275 19.92 2.58 10.25
N CYS A 276 19.08 2.81 11.26
CA CYS A 276 18.42 4.10 11.46
C CYS A 276 19.42 5.22 11.70
N GLN A 277 20.46 4.97 12.51
CA GLN A 277 21.52 5.95 12.78
C GLN A 277 22.23 6.39 11.50
N ARG A 278 22.60 5.45 10.62
CA ARG A 278 23.17 5.78 9.30
C ARG A 278 22.23 6.65 8.45
N ALA A 279 20.93 6.39 8.50
CA ALA A 279 19.95 7.22 7.79
C ALA A 279 19.91 8.66 8.36
N LEU A 280 19.96 8.80 9.70
CA LEU A 280 20.03 10.12 10.36
C LEU A 280 21.30 10.89 10.00
N GLU A 281 22.46 10.22 9.98
CA GLU A 281 23.74 10.79 9.54
C GLU A 281 23.66 11.33 8.10
N ASN A 282 23.01 10.59 7.20
CA ASN A 282 22.77 11.07 5.83
C ASN A 282 21.89 12.33 5.81
N LEU A 283 20.82 12.37 6.64
CA LEU A 283 19.95 13.55 6.73
C LEU A 283 20.69 14.76 7.32
N GLN A 284 21.56 14.55 8.32
CA GLN A 284 22.44 15.61 8.84
C GLN A 284 23.41 16.12 7.77
N GLY A 285 23.99 15.23 6.97
CA GLY A 285 24.84 15.60 5.83
C GLY A 285 24.11 16.46 4.79
N LEU A 286 22.78 16.33 4.67
CA LEU A 286 21.93 17.16 3.84
C LEU A 286 21.46 18.46 4.53
N GLY A 287 21.87 18.70 5.78
CA GLY A 287 21.61 19.94 6.53
C GLY A 287 20.47 19.88 7.52
N ALA A 288 19.88 18.72 7.81
CA ALA A 288 18.89 18.57 8.88
C ALA A 288 19.58 18.61 10.26
N GLN A 289 18.88 19.12 11.27
CA GLN A 289 19.27 19.02 12.67
C GLN A 289 18.56 17.82 13.30
N ILE A 290 19.30 16.93 13.97
CA ILE A 290 18.75 15.79 14.69
C ILE A 290 18.81 16.07 16.18
N ASP A 291 17.64 16.06 16.84
CA ASP A 291 17.51 16.25 18.28
C ASP A 291 17.09 14.93 18.94
N LEU A 292 17.79 14.51 19.98
CA LEU A 292 17.35 13.37 20.79
C LEU A 292 16.11 13.79 21.59
N CYS A 293 15.09 12.93 21.56
CA CYS A 293 13.83 13.16 22.23
C CYS A 293 13.53 12.01 23.21
N THR A 294 12.79 12.32 24.26
CA THR A 294 12.18 11.35 25.16
C THR A 294 10.66 11.37 24.99
N LEU A 295 9.98 10.30 25.41
CA LEU A 295 8.52 10.28 25.42
C LEU A 295 8.00 11.24 26.53
N PRO A 296 7.00 12.10 26.22
CA PRO A 296 6.44 13.03 27.20
C PRO A 296 5.40 12.37 28.12
N PHE A 297 5.24 11.05 28.07
CA PHE A 297 4.29 10.24 28.84
C PHE A 297 4.86 8.87 29.15
N SER A 298 4.31 8.17 30.14
CA SER A 298 4.74 6.81 30.48
C SER A 298 4.28 5.78 29.45
N ILE A 299 5.07 4.73 29.26
CA ILE A 299 4.68 3.58 28.40
C ILE A 299 3.43 2.89 28.96
N ALA A 300 3.25 2.86 30.29
CA ALA A 300 2.08 2.27 30.92
C ALA A 300 0.80 3.03 30.56
N ASP A 301 0.83 4.38 30.59
CA ASP A 301 -0.31 5.22 30.19
C ASP A 301 -0.63 5.05 28.71
N LEU A 302 0.41 5.01 27.85
CA LEU A 302 0.24 4.77 26.42
C LEU A 302 -0.43 3.42 26.15
N TRP A 303 0.00 2.38 26.86
CA TRP A 303 -0.56 1.04 26.72
C TRP A 303 -1.99 0.95 27.23
N PHE A 304 -2.31 1.60 28.35
CA PHE A 304 -3.65 1.67 28.89
C PHE A 304 -4.61 2.40 27.93
N CYS A 305 -4.20 3.56 27.42
CA CYS A 305 -4.98 4.30 26.41
C CYS A 305 -5.22 3.45 25.15
N TRP A 306 -4.18 2.80 24.65
CA TRP A 306 -4.29 1.92 23.50
C TRP A 306 -5.30 0.78 23.72
N LEU A 307 -5.21 0.06 24.84
CA LEU A 307 -6.13 -1.05 25.14
C LEU A 307 -7.57 -0.55 25.23
N THR A 308 -7.81 0.58 25.91
CA THR A 308 -9.14 1.17 26.08
C THR A 308 -9.74 1.55 24.71
N LEU A 309 -9.01 2.28 23.88
CA LEU A 309 -9.49 2.71 22.56
C LEU A 309 -9.73 1.50 21.65
N ARG A 310 -8.83 0.51 21.67
CA ARG A 310 -8.98 -0.68 20.86
C ARG A 310 -10.21 -1.51 21.26
N GLN A 311 -10.45 -1.71 22.55
CA GLN A 311 -11.63 -2.44 23.04
C GLN A 311 -12.93 -1.73 22.65
N HIS A 312 -12.90 -0.40 22.58
CA HIS A 312 -14.06 0.37 22.18
C HIS A 312 -14.31 0.36 20.67
N SER A 313 -13.26 0.15 19.85
CA SER A 313 -13.33 0.13 18.39
C SER A 313 -13.64 -1.24 17.79
N MET A 314 -13.67 -2.30 18.59
CA MET A 314 -13.96 -3.69 18.17
C MET A 314 -15.35 -4.12 18.63
#